data_bba934c767a5be037178cbadbf70beb5
#
_entry.id   bba934c767a5be037178cbadbf70beb5
#
_cell.length_a   1.000
_cell.length_b   1.000
_cell.length_c   1.000
_cell.angle_alpha   90.00
_cell.angle_beta   90.00
_cell.angle_gamma   90.00
#
_symmetry.space_group_name_H-M   'P 1'
#
loop_
_entity.id
_entity.type
_entity.pdbx_description
1 polymer ?
#
loop_
_entity_poly.entity_id
_entity_poly.type
_entity_poly.pdbx_seq_one_letter_code
_entity_poly.pdbx_strand_id
1 'polypeptide(L)'
;MKKFSRILVVLAVLSMAMGLMTGCGNKKSEKSDNQSSVEQIKKNGKIKVGVFSDKPPFGYVDKNGKNQGYDVVLAHRLAKDLLGDENKVEFVLVEAASRVEFLQSNKVDVILANFTVTDERKEVVDYALPYMKVSLGVVSPNGKVITDVKQLKGKKLIVNKGTTAETYFTQKYPDIELLKYDQNTEAFNALKDGRGAALAHDNTLVYAWARENKGFTTGIKSLGEHDFIAPAVKKGND
;
A
#
# COMPACT_ATOMS: atom_id res chain seq x y z
N MET A 1 54.11 -35.59 41.28
CA MET A 1 52.98 -35.26 40.36
C MET A 1 52.45 -33.83 40.47
N LYS A 2 52.72 -33.08 41.54
CA LYS A 2 52.20 -31.69 41.70
C LYS A 2 53.06 -30.56 41.08
N LYS A 3 54.27 -30.84 40.64
CA LYS A 3 55.20 -29.84 40.04
C LYS A 3 55.05 -29.75 38.51
N PHE A 4 54.64 -30.79 37.82
CA PHE A 4 54.41 -30.82 36.38
C PHE A 4 53.18 -30.07 35.92
N SER A 5 52.16 -30.02 36.76
CA SER A 5 50.91 -29.30 36.45
C SER A 5 51.00 -27.78 36.47
N ARG A 6 51.97 -27.24 37.25
CA ARG A 6 52.17 -25.77 37.33
C ARG A 6 52.98 -25.21 36.15
N ILE A 7 53.82 -25.99 35.52
CA ILE A 7 54.59 -25.55 34.33
C ILE A 7 53.74 -25.54 33.09
N LEU A 8 52.76 -26.47 32.96
CA LEU A 8 51.84 -26.49 31.83
C LEU A 8 50.83 -25.32 31.87
N VAL A 9 50.45 -24.85 33.04
CA VAL A 9 49.54 -23.69 33.20
C VAL A 9 50.25 -22.39 32.87
N VAL A 10 51.52 -22.24 33.17
CA VAL A 10 52.29 -21.03 32.87
C VAL A 10 52.61 -20.91 31.38
N LEU A 11 52.83 -22.03 30.66
CA LEU A 11 52.98 -22.04 29.22
C LEU A 11 51.71 -21.75 28.45
N ALA A 12 50.54 -22.15 28.97
CA ALA A 12 49.24 -21.83 28.39
C ALA A 12 48.85 -20.35 28.51
N VAL A 13 49.28 -19.70 29.60
CA VAL A 13 49.03 -18.23 29.80
C VAL A 13 49.97 -17.37 29.00
N LEU A 14 51.19 -17.84 28.72
CA LEU A 14 52.15 -17.08 27.88
C LEU A 14 51.81 -17.14 26.39
N SER A 15 51.13 -18.20 25.90
CA SER A 15 50.66 -18.30 24.51
C SER A 15 49.41 -17.49 24.24
N MET A 16 48.64 -17.09 25.27
CA MET A 16 47.46 -16.25 25.15
C MET A 16 47.76 -14.74 25.10
N ALA A 17 48.96 -14.31 25.52
CA ALA A 17 49.36 -12.89 25.52
C ALA A 17 49.99 -12.41 24.21
N MET A 18 50.28 -13.29 23.25
CA MET A 18 50.90 -12.94 21.94
C MET A 18 49.93 -12.91 20.77
N GLY A 19 48.61 -13.14 21.01
CA GLY A 19 47.56 -13.12 20.01
C GLY A 19 46.76 -11.82 19.86
N LEU A 20 47.14 -10.72 20.55
CA LEU A 20 46.34 -9.49 20.64
C LEU A 20 46.88 -8.28 19.89
N MET A 21 47.85 -8.44 18.99
CA MET A 21 48.42 -7.31 18.25
C MET A 21 48.46 -7.47 16.70
N THR A 22 47.56 -8.23 16.09
CA THR A 22 47.34 -8.15 14.65
C THR A 22 45.84 -8.11 14.33
N GLY A 23 45.14 -7.19 14.96
CA GLY A 23 43.78 -6.83 14.63
C GLY A 23 43.70 -5.45 14.02
N CYS A 24 44.48 -5.12 12.99
CA CYS A 24 44.10 -4.09 12.05
C CYS A 24 42.91 -4.63 11.28
N GLY A 25 41.74 -4.57 11.91
CA GLY A 25 40.46 -4.76 11.27
C GLY A 25 40.36 -3.73 10.18
N ASN A 26 40.53 -4.22 8.95
CA ASN A 26 40.03 -3.57 7.76
C ASN A 26 38.51 -3.41 8.02
N LYS A 27 38.10 -2.29 8.63
CA LYS A 27 36.76 -1.80 8.49
C LYS A 27 36.58 -1.65 6.99
N LYS A 28 36.09 -2.70 6.32
CA LYS A 28 35.22 -2.48 5.18
C LYS A 28 34.21 -1.48 5.71
N SER A 29 34.42 -0.19 5.43
CA SER A 29 33.32 0.74 5.37
C SER A 29 32.36 0.04 4.40
N GLU A 30 31.28 -0.47 4.93
CA GLU A 30 30.08 -0.59 4.12
C GLU A 30 29.91 0.81 3.56
N LYS A 31 30.41 1.00 2.33
CA LYS A 31 29.87 2.03 1.48
C LYS A 31 28.38 1.67 1.49
N SER A 32 27.58 2.39 2.26
CA SER A 32 26.19 2.50 1.97
C SER A 32 26.21 2.89 0.50
N ASP A 33 25.78 1.97 -0.33
CA ASP A 33 25.59 2.22 -1.76
C ASP A 33 24.49 3.30 -1.76
N ASN A 34 24.92 4.55 -1.77
CA ASN A 34 24.07 5.75 -1.81
C ASN A 34 23.57 5.92 -3.25
N GLN A 35 23.30 4.77 -3.88
CA GLN A 35 22.73 4.72 -5.20
C GLN A 35 21.26 5.14 -5.06
N SER A 36 20.86 6.18 -5.77
CA SER A 36 19.45 6.60 -5.75
C SER A 36 18.56 5.45 -6.19
N SER A 37 17.33 5.41 -5.68
CA SER A 37 16.34 4.39 -6.09
C SER A 37 16.14 4.36 -7.60
N VAL A 38 16.21 5.52 -8.26
CA VAL A 38 16.14 5.65 -9.72
C VAL A 38 17.31 4.93 -10.42
N GLU A 39 18.53 5.08 -9.91
CA GLU A 39 19.71 4.38 -10.46
C GLU A 39 19.59 2.86 -10.30
N GLN A 40 19.05 2.42 -9.15
CA GLN A 40 18.80 1.00 -8.91
C GLN A 40 17.75 0.44 -9.88
N ILE A 41 16.66 1.16 -10.13
CA ILE A 41 15.62 0.79 -11.11
C ILE A 41 16.22 0.72 -12.52
N LYS A 42 17.04 1.71 -12.92
CA LYS A 42 17.73 1.71 -14.21
C LYS A 42 18.68 0.51 -14.37
N LYS A 43 19.44 0.18 -13.32
CA LYS A 43 20.31 -0.99 -13.28
C LYS A 43 19.54 -2.31 -13.39
N ASN A 44 18.39 -2.41 -12.72
CA ASN A 44 17.52 -3.58 -12.77
C ASN A 44 16.79 -3.72 -14.13
N GLY A 45 16.72 -2.64 -14.91
CA GLY A 45 16.09 -2.61 -16.22
C GLY A 45 14.57 -2.66 -16.21
N LYS A 46 13.92 -2.62 -15.05
CA LYS A 46 12.48 -2.56 -14.87
C LYS A 46 12.11 -1.93 -13.53
N ILE A 47 10.91 -1.32 -13.49
CA ILE A 47 10.30 -0.75 -12.28
C ILE A 47 9.21 -1.68 -11.74
N LYS A 48 9.19 -1.92 -10.43
CA LYS A 48 8.16 -2.70 -9.74
C LYS A 48 7.08 -1.76 -9.24
N VAL A 49 5.86 -1.94 -9.72
CA VAL A 49 4.72 -1.06 -9.39
C VAL A 49 3.62 -1.86 -8.71
N GLY A 50 3.26 -1.44 -7.49
CA GLY A 50 2.12 -1.99 -6.76
C GLY A 50 0.82 -1.44 -7.33
N VAL A 51 -0.07 -2.32 -7.79
CA VAL A 51 -1.39 -2.00 -8.35
C VAL A 51 -2.46 -2.91 -7.76
N PHE A 52 -3.72 -2.48 -7.77
CA PHE A 52 -4.84 -3.36 -7.41
C PHE A 52 -5.13 -4.39 -8.49
N SER A 53 -5.69 -5.53 -8.08
CA SER A 53 -6.17 -6.59 -8.98
C SER A 53 -7.68 -6.54 -9.23
N ASP A 54 -8.45 -5.80 -8.42
CA ASP A 54 -9.91 -5.93 -8.33
C ASP A 54 -10.65 -4.59 -8.12
N LYS A 55 -10.03 -3.48 -8.53
CA LYS A 55 -10.58 -2.13 -8.37
C LYS A 55 -10.78 -1.39 -9.71
N PRO A 56 -11.68 -1.88 -10.59
CA PRO A 56 -12.00 -1.14 -11.81
C PRO A 56 -12.69 0.20 -11.46
N PRO A 57 -12.38 1.30 -12.17
CA PRO A 57 -11.52 1.39 -13.38
C PRO A 57 -10.05 1.71 -13.09
N PHE A 58 -9.59 1.68 -11.82
CA PHE A 58 -8.25 2.14 -11.42
C PHE A 58 -7.18 1.09 -11.67
N GLY A 59 -7.25 -0.06 -10.96
CA GLY A 59 -6.36 -1.21 -11.15
C GLY A 59 -7.15 -2.50 -11.05
N TYR A 60 -7.08 -3.35 -12.06
CA TYR A 60 -7.76 -4.64 -12.07
C TYR A 60 -7.10 -5.61 -13.05
N VAL A 61 -7.33 -6.89 -12.84
CA VAL A 61 -6.92 -7.95 -13.77
C VAL A 61 -8.11 -8.33 -14.63
N ASP A 62 -7.94 -8.27 -15.95
CA ASP A 62 -8.98 -8.64 -16.91
C ASP A 62 -9.15 -10.17 -17.02
N LYS A 63 -10.14 -10.60 -17.82
CA LYS A 63 -10.43 -12.03 -18.07
C LYS A 63 -9.28 -12.81 -18.74
N ASN A 64 -8.31 -12.12 -19.31
CA ASN A 64 -7.12 -12.68 -19.95
C ASN A 64 -5.90 -12.70 -19.00
N GLY A 65 -6.08 -12.31 -17.74
CA GLY A 65 -5.01 -12.22 -16.75
C GLY A 65 -4.11 -10.99 -16.89
N LYS A 66 -4.52 -9.97 -17.68
CA LYS A 66 -3.74 -8.75 -17.89
C LYS A 66 -4.14 -7.66 -16.91
N ASN A 67 -3.14 -6.96 -16.35
CA ASN A 67 -3.38 -5.77 -15.57
C ASN A 67 -3.93 -4.65 -16.45
N GLN A 68 -4.99 -3.98 -15.99
CA GLN A 68 -5.72 -2.94 -16.68
C GLN A 68 -6.08 -1.81 -15.71
N GLY A 69 -6.43 -0.66 -16.25
CA GLY A 69 -6.98 0.47 -15.50
C GLY A 69 -6.08 1.70 -15.50
N TYR A 70 -6.59 2.76 -14.88
CA TYR A 70 -5.96 4.07 -14.86
C TYR A 70 -4.54 4.04 -14.25
N ASP A 71 -4.39 3.40 -13.10
CA ASP A 71 -3.11 3.28 -12.40
C ASP A 71 -2.09 2.46 -13.20
N VAL A 72 -2.58 1.45 -13.95
CA VAL A 72 -1.75 0.61 -14.83
C VAL A 72 -1.23 1.41 -16.03
N VAL A 73 -2.07 2.28 -16.62
CA VAL A 73 -1.65 3.18 -17.70
C VAL A 73 -0.59 4.16 -17.22
N LEU A 74 -0.75 4.71 -16.02
CA LEU A 74 0.27 5.58 -15.40
C LEU A 74 1.59 4.83 -15.16
N ALA A 75 1.53 3.57 -14.72
CA ALA A 75 2.72 2.74 -14.51
C ALA A 75 3.48 2.49 -15.82
N HIS A 76 2.79 2.16 -16.90
CA HIS A 76 3.40 2.00 -18.23
C HIS A 76 4.05 3.31 -18.70
N ARG A 77 3.38 4.45 -18.50
CA ARG A 77 3.93 5.76 -18.83
C ARG A 77 5.19 6.07 -18.01
N LEU A 78 5.16 5.80 -16.72
CA LEU A 78 6.32 5.97 -15.83
C LEU A 78 7.51 5.11 -16.29
N ALA A 79 7.28 3.85 -16.64
CA ALA A 79 8.32 2.96 -17.17
C ALA A 79 8.91 3.49 -18.49
N LYS A 80 8.06 4.00 -19.40
CA LYS A 80 8.50 4.62 -20.64
C LYS A 80 9.37 5.85 -20.42
N ASP A 81 8.95 6.75 -19.54
CA ASP A 81 9.68 7.98 -19.26
C ASP A 81 11.00 7.73 -18.53
N LEU A 82 11.06 6.73 -17.63
CA LEU A 82 12.21 6.40 -16.81
C LEU A 82 13.22 5.48 -17.51
N LEU A 83 12.73 4.50 -18.28
CA LEU A 83 13.52 3.38 -18.84
C LEU A 83 13.46 3.30 -20.37
N GLY A 84 12.74 4.22 -21.04
CA GLY A 84 12.61 4.28 -22.50
C GLY A 84 11.64 3.27 -23.11
N ASP A 85 11.02 2.39 -22.32
CA ASP A 85 10.12 1.34 -22.78
C ASP A 85 8.97 1.12 -21.76
N GLU A 86 7.74 1.23 -22.22
CA GLU A 86 6.53 1.08 -21.40
C GLU A 86 6.35 -0.35 -20.85
N ASN A 87 7.00 -1.35 -21.47
CA ASN A 87 6.93 -2.74 -21.04
C ASN A 87 7.93 -3.08 -19.93
N LYS A 88 8.83 -2.15 -19.58
CA LYS A 88 9.78 -2.32 -18.48
C LYS A 88 9.16 -2.08 -17.11
N VAL A 89 7.95 -2.57 -16.92
CA VAL A 89 7.20 -2.55 -15.66
C VAL A 89 6.91 -3.97 -15.19
N GLU A 90 7.09 -4.20 -13.90
CA GLU A 90 6.66 -5.42 -13.21
C GLU A 90 5.53 -5.06 -12.26
N PHE A 91 4.32 -5.59 -12.51
CA PHE A 91 3.19 -5.35 -11.65
C PHE A 91 3.21 -6.30 -10.45
N VAL A 92 3.05 -5.73 -9.27
CA VAL A 92 2.88 -6.46 -8.01
C VAL A 92 1.49 -6.17 -7.49
N LEU A 93 0.67 -7.20 -7.34
CA LEU A 93 -0.70 -7.03 -6.87
C LEU A 93 -0.72 -6.74 -5.36
N VAL A 94 -1.43 -5.70 -4.97
CA VAL A 94 -1.51 -5.25 -3.58
C VAL A 94 -2.95 -5.10 -3.12
N GLU A 95 -3.15 -5.21 -1.81
CA GLU A 95 -4.35 -4.81 -1.11
C GLU A 95 -4.14 -3.45 -0.42
N ALA A 96 -5.22 -2.77 -0.05
CA ALA A 96 -5.12 -1.44 0.50
C ALA A 96 -4.31 -1.40 1.82
N ALA A 97 -4.42 -2.41 2.66
CA ALA A 97 -3.70 -2.50 3.93
C ALA A 97 -2.20 -2.77 3.77
N SER A 98 -1.78 -3.45 2.69
CA SER A 98 -0.38 -3.86 2.50
C SER A 98 0.51 -2.84 1.79
N ARG A 99 -0.05 -1.74 1.26
CA ARG A 99 0.68 -0.77 0.42
C ARG A 99 1.94 -0.20 1.07
N VAL A 100 1.83 0.24 2.33
CA VAL A 100 2.97 0.80 3.08
C VAL A 100 4.05 -0.26 3.32
N GLU A 101 3.66 -1.46 3.76
CA GLU A 101 4.59 -2.57 4.00
C GLU A 101 5.38 -2.94 2.73
N PHE A 102 4.70 -2.95 1.57
CA PHE A 102 5.34 -3.32 0.30
C PHE A 102 6.39 -2.29 -0.15
N LEU A 103 6.16 -1.00 0.11
CA LEU A 103 7.19 0.04 -0.09
C LEU A 103 8.34 -0.12 0.90
N GLN A 104 8.05 -0.28 2.19
CA GLN A 104 9.08 -0.39 3.23
C GLN A 104 9.97 -1.61 3.05
N SER A 105 9.41 -2.74 2.60
CA SER A 105 10.13 -3.99 2.36
C SER A 105 10.79 -4.08 0.98
N ASN A 106 10.71 -3.01 0.15
CA ASN A 106 11.21 -2.97 -1.22
C ASN A 106 10.62 -4.07 -2.14
N LYS A 107 9.42 -4.57 -1.83
CA LYS A 107 8.66 -5.44 -2.73
C LYS A 107 8.21 -4.69 -3.98
N VAL A 108 7.97 -3.39 -3.84
CA VAL A 108 7.67 -2.46 -4.94
C VAL A 108 8.52 -1.20 -4.84
N ASP A 109 8.77 -0.56 -5.97
CA ASP A 109 9.47 0.72 -6.04
C ASP A 109 8.47 1.89 -5.89
N VAL A 110 7.25 1.72 -6.43
CA VAL A 110 6.17 2.73 -6.43
C VAL A 110 4.83 2.05 -6.17
N ILE A 111 3.97 2.72 -5.43
CA ILE A 111 2.54 2.40 -5.33
C ILE A 111 1.74 3.31 -6.27
N LEU A 112 1.05 2.70 -7.24
CA LEU A 112 -0.01 3.27 -8.06
C LEU A 112 -1.26 2.42 -7.82
N ALA A 113 -1.88 2.58 -6.65
CA ALA A 113 -3.00 1.78 -6.19
C ALA A 113 -3.99 2.67 -5.43
N ASN A 114 -4.49 3.70 -6.12
CA ASN A 114 -5.51 4.62 -5.60
C ASN A 114 -5.17 5.07 -4.16
N PHE A 115 -3.92 5.54 -3.96
CA PHE A 115 -3.37 5.75 -2.62
C PHE A 115 -3.55 7.21 -2.18
N THR A 116 -4.56 7.43 -1.34
CA THR A 116 -4.91 8.75 -0.80
C THR A 116 -3.79 9.31 0.07
N VAL A 117 -3.43 10.55 -0.17
CA VAL A 117 -2.48 11.32 0.62
C VAL A 117 -3.14 11.67 1.96
N THR A 118 -2.54 11.25 3.08
CA THR A 118 -2.95 11.64 4.43
C THR A 118 -1.70 12.00 5.24
N ASP A 119 -1.85 12.84 6.26
CA ASP A 119 -0.71 13.24 7.09
C ASP A 119 -0.07 12.04 7.80
N GLU A 120 -0.88 11.11 8.30
CA GLU A 120 -0.39 9.85 8.89
C GLU A 120 0.48 9.05 7.91
N ARG A 121 0.05 8.94 6.65
CA ARG A 121 0.81 8.21 5.63
C ARG A 121 2.08 8.93 5.22
N LYS A 122 2.09 10.28 5.19
CA LYS A 122 3.30 11.08 4.91
C LYS A 122 4.42 10.86 5.93
N GLU A 123 4.11 10.37 7.12
CA GLU A 123 5.14 10.03 8.11
C GLU A 123 5.96 8.82 7.69
N VAL A 124 5.39 7.91 6.90
CA VAL A 124 5.97 6.59 6.58
C VAL A 124 6.25 6.35 5.09
N VAL A 125 5.73 7.21 4.19
CA VAL A 125 5.99 7.19 2.74
C VAL A 125 6.15 8.62 2.21
N ASP A 126 6.75 8.76 1.03
CA ASP A 126 6.77 10.02 0.28
C ASP A 126 5.83 9.93 -0.92
N TYR A 127 5.22 11.07 -1.26
CA TYR A 127 4.26 11.17 -2.35
C TYR A 127 4.79 12.05 -3.47
N ALA A 128 4.58 11.61 -4.71
CA ALA A 128 4.76 12.46 -5.89
C ALA A 128 3.55 13.40 -6.08
N LEU A 129 3.51 14.12 -7.20
CA LEU A 129 2.39 15.01 -7.52
C LEU A 129 1.08 14.23 -7.63
N PRO A 130 -0.02 14.78 -7.05
CA PRO A 130 -1.32 14.13 -7.12
C PRO A 130 -1.85 14.09 -8.56
N TYR A 131 -2.55 12.98 -8.88
CA TYR A 131 -3.19 12.79 -10.18
C TYR A 131 -4.72 12.76 -10.13
N MET A 132 -5.32 12.72 -8.92
CA MET A 132 -6.77 12.68 -8.77
C MET A 132 -7.20 13.34 -7.46
N LYS A 133 -8.36 14.05 -7.50
CA LYS A 133 -9.04 14.59 -6.33
C LYS A 133 -10.23 13.70 -6.01
N VAL A 134 -10.40 13.35 -4.74
CA VAL A 134 -11.45 12.45 -4.24
C VAL A 134 -12.07 12.98 -2.95
N SER A 135 -13.18 12.38 -2.55
CA SER A 135 -13.76 12.42 -1.20
C SER A 135 -14.37 11.06 -0.92
N LEU A 136 -14.88 10.82 0.28
CA LEU A 136 -15.61 9.59 0.55
C LEU A 136 -17.01 9.65 -0.05
N GLY A 137 -17.50 8.50 -0.56
CA GLY A 137 -18.85 8.30 -1.01
C GLY A 137 -19.46 7.06 -0.36
N VAL A 138 -20.80 6.99 -0.33
CA VAL A 138 -21.50 5.82 0.18
C VAL A 138 -22.50 5.34 -0.86
N VAL A 139 -22.38 4.08 -1.26
CA VAL A 139 -23.29 3.40 -2.19
C VAL A 139 -24.17 2.42 -1.42
N SER A 140 -25.44 2.32 -1.82
CA SER A 140 -26.44 1.46 -1.19
C SER A 140 -27.48 0.98 -2.20
N PRO A 141 -28.29 -0.06 -1.89
CA PRO A 141 -29.35 -0.54 -2.77
C PRO A 141 -30.41 0.53 -3.05
N ASN A 142 -30.93 0.59 -4.29
CA ASN A 142 -31.93 1.58 -4.73
C ASN A 142 -33.17 1.63 -3.85
N GLY A 143 -33.65 0.50 -3.34
CA GLY A 143 -34.83 0.45 -2.46
C GLY A 143 -34.56 0.96 -1.02
N LYS A 144 -33.32 1.23 -0.66
CA LYS A 144 -32.90 1.65 0.68
C LYS A 144 -31.71 2.61 0.61
N VAL A 145 -31.83 3.66 -0.21
CA VAL A 145 -30.74 4.61 -0.46
C VAL A 145 -30.36 5.34 0.82
N ILE A 146 -29.09 5.30 1.17
CA ILE A 146 -28.51 6.03 2.30
C ILE A 146 -28.01 7.38 1.78
N THR A 147 -28.64 8.45 2.20
CA THR A 147 -28.34 9.83 1.80
C THR A 147 -27.73 10.67 2.92
N ASP A 148 -27.77 10.17 4.17
CA ASP A 148 -27.19 10.78 5.36
C ASP A 148 -26.57 9.69 6.24
N VAL A 149 -25.39 9.97 6.82
CA VAL A 149 -24.67 9.05 7.69
C VAL A 149 -25.49 8.61 8.90
N LYS A 150 -26.38 9.48 9.41
CA LYS A 150 -27.29 9.17 10.53
C LYS A 150 -28.18 7.95 10.24
N GLN A 151 -28.50 7.69 8.98
CA GLN A 151 -29.30 6.53 8.55
C GLN A 151 -28.54 5.19 8.70
N LEU A 152 -27.22 5.23 8.95
CA LEU A 152 -26.38 4.06 9.22
C LEU A 152 -26.43 3.62 10.69
N LYS A 153 -27.01 4.42 11.58
CA LYS A 153 -27.14 4.04 13.01
C LYS A 153 -27.86 2.70 13.15
N GLY A 154 -27.25 1.76 13.87
CA GLY A 154 -27.76 0.40 14.07
C GLY A 154 -27.71 -0.49 12.83
N LYS A 155 -26.99 -0.07 11.79
CA LYS A 155 -26.78 -0.85 10.56
C LYS A 155 -25.29 -1.16 10.38
N LYS A 156 -25.01 -2.18 9.58
CA LYS A 156 -23.64 -2.56 9.20
C LYS A 156 -23.21 -1.78 7.96
N LEU A 157 -22.04 -1.15 8.03
CA LEU A 157 -21.41 -0.46 6.91
C LEU A 157 -20.20 -1.29 6.41
N ILE A 158 -20.15 -1.55 5.12
CA ILE A 158 -19.03 -2.26 4.49
C ILE A 158 -17.93 -1.26 4.14
N VAL A 159 -16.70 -1.63 4.49
CA VAL A 159 -15.48 -0.87 4.14
C VAL A 159 -14.34 -1.83 3.77
N ASN A 160 -13.33 -1.35 3.06
CA ASN A 160 -12.09 -2.09 2.87
C ASN A 160 -11.06 -1.69 3.93
N LYS A 161 -10.30 -2.67 4.44
CA LYS A 161 -9.20 -2.45 5.39
C LYS A 161 -8.12 -1.56 4.78
N GLY A 162 -7.49 -0.71 5.60
CA GLY A 162 -6.41 0.19 5.18
C GLY A 162 -6.84 1.34 4.27
N THR A 163 -8.16 1.63 4.18
CA THR A 163 -8.71 2.75 3.41
C THR A 163 -9.03 3.95 4.30
N THR A 164 -9.09 5.14 3.70
CA THR A 164 -9.54 6.36 4.40
C THR A 164 -10.99 6.24 4.87
N ALA A 165 -11.83 5.46 4.17
CA ALA A 165 -13.19 5.18 4.62
C ALA A 165 -13.21 4.40 5.95
N GLU A 166 -12.39 3.35 6.09
CA GLU A 166 -12.27 2.63 7.37
C GLU A 166 -11.86 3.57 8.50
N THR A 167 -10.79 4.33 8.30
CA THR A 167 -10.27 5.28 9.30
C THR A 167 -11.32 6.32 9.68
N TYR A 168 -11.97 6.94 8.67
CA TYR A 168 -12.98 7.96 8.88
C TYR A 168 -14.15 7.47 9.73
N PHE A 169 -14.74 6.34 9.38
CA PHE A 169 -15.88 5.80 10.12
C PHE A 169 -15.49 5.28 11.49
N THR A 170 -14.31 4.67 11.65
CA THR A 170 -13.81 4.24 12.97
C THR A 170 -13.63 5.41 13.92
N GLN A 171 -13.14 6.56 13.43
CA GLN A 171 -12.85 7.72 14.27
C GLN A 171 -14.07 8.62 14.49
N LYS A 172 -14.87 8.88 13.44
CA LYS A 172 -15.96 9.85 13.49
C LYS A 172 -17.30 9.24 13.89
N TYR A 173 -17.49 7.94 13.65
CA TYR A 173 -18.76 7.24 13.86
C TYR A 173 -18.52 5.85 14.50
N PRO A 174 -17.92 5.78 15.69
CA PRO A 174 -17.54 4.51 16.34
C PRO A 174 -18.74 3.61 16.67
N ASP A 175 -19.96 4.17 16.72
CA ASP A 175 -21.20 3.43 16.97
C ASP A 175 -21.72 2.69 15.71
N ILE A 176 -21.14 2.90 14.54
CA ILE A 176 -21.48 2.18 13.32
C ILE A 176 -20.67 0.90 13.23
N GLU A 177 -21.32 -0.26 13.19
CA GLU A 177 -20.65 -1.55 12.99
C GLU A 177 -20.03 -1.62 11.59
N LEU A 178 -18.70 -1.80 11.50
CA LEU A 178 -17.98 -1.94 10.24
C LEU A 178 -17.77 -3.40 9.88
N LEU A 179 -18.24 -3.80 8.68
CA LEU A 179 -17.82 -5.05 8.04
C LEU A 179 -16.61 -4.76 7.14
N LYS A 180 -15.46 -5.29 7.54
CA LYS A 180 -14.16 -4.98 6.94
C LYS A 180 -13.68 -6.11 6.04
N TYR A 181 -13.42 -5.80 4.76
CA TYR A 181 -12.92 -6.73 3.76
C TYR A 181 -11.53 -6.34 3.27
N ASP A 182 -10.74 -7.30 2.87
CA ASP A 182 -9.41 -7.04 2.28
C ASP A 182 -9.55 -6.64 0.79
N GLN A 183 -10.36 -7.38 0.03
CA GLN A 183 -10.57 -7.17 -1.40
C GLN A 183 -11.85 -6.37 -1.71
N ASN A 184 -11.79 -5.55 -2.77
CA ASN A 184 -12.94 -4.77 -3.22
C ASN A 184 -14.05 -5.68 -3.78
N THR A 185 -13.68 -6.72 -4.51
CA THR A 185 -14.64 -7.71 -5.05
C THR A 185 -15.46 -8.32 -3.93
N GLU A 186 -14.83 -8.71 -2.80
CA GLU A 186 -15.53 -9.27 -1.65
C GLU A 186 -16.46 -8.24 -0.99
N ALA A 187 -15.99 -6.99 -0.82
CA ALA A 187 -16.76 -5.92 -0.22
C ALA A 187 -18.01 -5.61 -1.05
N PHE A 188 -17.90 -5.49 -2.38
CA PHE A 188 -19.04 -5.23 -3.25
C PHE A 188 -19.99 -6.43 -3.37
N ASN A 189 -19.48 -7.66 -3.35
CA ASN A 189 -20.34 -8.85 -3.29
C ASN A 189 -21.10 -8.92 -1.95
N ALA A 190 -20.45 -8.59 -0.84
CA ALA A 190 -21.13 -8.50 0.45
C ALA A 190 -22.27 -7.46 0.45
N LEU A 191 -22.09 -6.34 -0.27
CA LEU A 191 -23.16 -5.36 -0.46
C LEU A 191 -24.31 -5.94 -1.30
N LYS A 192 -24.02 -6.61 -2.42
CA LYS A 192 -25.02 -7.29 -3.26
C LYS A 192 -25.80 -8.36 -2.50
N ASP A 193 -25.12 -9.09 -1.64
CA ASP A 193 -25.70 -10.13 -0.77
C ASP A 193 -26.50 -9.55 0.41
N GLY A 194 -26.53 -8.22 0.59
CA GLY A 194 -27.25 -7.58 1.69
C GLY A 194 -26.61 -7.79 3.06
N ARG A 195 -25.33 -8.14 3.14
CA ARG A 195 -24.61 -8.33 4.42
C ARG A 195 -24.41 -7.02 5.17
N GLY A 196 -24.36 -5.88 4.45
CA GLY A 196 -24.35 -4.54 5.00
C GLY A 196 -25.39 -3.65 4.32
N ALA A 197 -25.79 -2.58 5.00
CA ALA A 197 -26.78 -1.64 4.47
C ALA A 197 -26.21 -0.75 3.35
N ALA A 198 -24.91 -0.51 3.37
CA ALA A 198 -24.17 0.33 2.43
C ALA A 198 -22.69 -0.01 2.40
N LEU A 199 -21.96 0.50 1.40
CA LEU A 199 -20.52 0.43 1.29
C LEU A 199 -19.96 1.85 1.16
N ALA A 200 -18.93 2.16 1.95
CA ALA A 200 -18.20 3.43 1.88
C ALA A 200 -16.81 3.22 1.28
N HIS A 201 -16.44 4.07 0.32
CA HIS A 201 -15.13 4.14 -0.31
C HIS A 201 -14.94 5.51 -0.96
N ASP A 202 -13.80 5.71 -1.66
CA ASP A 202 -13.62 6.91 -2.49
C ASP A 202 -14.80 7.08 -3.45
N ASN A 203 -15.32 8.29 -3.54
CA ASN A 203 -16.52 8.58 -4.32
C ASN A 203 -16.35 8.22 -5.80
N THR A 204 -15.16 8.41 -6.36
CA THR A 204 -14.85 8.02 -7.75
C THR A 204 -15.03 6.52 -7.99
N LEU A 205 -14.66 5.66 -7.02
CA LEU A 205 -14.85 4.22 -7.12
C LEU A 205 -16.34 3.85 -7.01
N VAL A 206 -17.03 4.34 -5.97
CA VAL A 206 -18.45 3.97 -5.77
C VAL A 206 -19.35 4.52 -6.88
N TYR A 207 -19.01 5.65 -7.50
CA TYR A 207 -19.68 6.15 -8.70
C TYR A 207 -19.47 5.22 -9.91
N ALA A 208 -18.22 4.86 -10.18
CA ALA A 208 -17.92 3.96 -11.29
C ALA A 208 -18.64 2.62 -11.11
N TRP A 209 -18.59 2.06 -9.91
CA TRP A 209 -19.24 0.79 -9.60
C TRP A 209 -20.77 0.88 -9.71
N ALA A 210 -21.41 1.92 -9.16
CA ALA A 210 -22.87 2.10 -9.22
C ALA A 210 -23.36 2.26 -10.66
N ARG A 211 -22.59 2.91 -11.53
CA ARG A 211 -22.93 3.06 -12.96
C ARG A 211 -23.07 1.70 -13.65
N GLU A 212 -22.21 0.75 -13.32
CA GLU A 212 -22.21 -0.61 -13.88
C GLU A 212 -23.20 -1.56 -13.17
N ASN A 213 -23.67 -1.18 -11.95
CA ASN A 213 -24.56 -1.98 -11.12
C ASN A 213 -25.87 -1.24 -10.83
N LYS A 214 -26.78 -1.24 -11.79
CA LYS A 214 -28.03 -0.43 -11.79
C LYS A 214 -28.99 -0.66 -10.61
N GLY A 215 -28.78 -1.69 -9.79
CA GLY A 215 -29.54 -1.93 -8.55
C GLY A 215 -29.07 -1.09 -7.36
N PHE A 216 -28.06 -0.21 -7.55
CA PHE A 216 -27.40 0.55 -6.50
C PHE A 216 -27.25 2.02 -6.85
N THR A 217 -27.25 2.87 -5.82
CA THR A 217 -27.09 4.33 -5.96
C THR A 217 -26.08 4.84 -4.95
N THR A 218 -25.20 5.75 -5.40
CA THR A 218 -24.34 6.53 -4.51
C THR A 218 -25.18 7.66 -3.92
N GLY A 219 -25.75 7.43 -2.74
CA GLY A 219 -26.65 8.38 -2.07
C GLY A 219 -25.87 9.49 -1.36
N ILE A 220 -24.73 9.17 -0.70
CA ILE A 220 -23.81 10.17 -0.18
C ILE A 220 -22.69 10.35 -1.22
N LYS A 221 -22.66 11.52 -1.84
CA LYS A 221 -21.80 11.82 -2.98
C LYS A 221 -20.43 12.35 -2.59
N SER A 222 -20.34 13.00 -1.44
CA SER A 222 -19.11 13.54 -0.88
C SER A 222 -19.28 13.61 0.63
N LEU A 223 -18.34 13.01 1.36
CA LEU A 223 -18.33 12.97 2.81
C LEU A 223 -16.91 13.28 3.29
N GLY A 224 -16.79 14.14 4.31
CA GLY A 224 -15.51 14.64 4.79
C GLY A 224 -14.93 15.72 3.87
N GLU A 225 -13.64 15.96 4.02
CA GLU A 225 -12.89 16.90 3.18
C GLU A 225 -12.53 16.25 1.83
N HIS A 226 -12.00 17.08 0.94
CA HIS A 226 -11.44 16.58 -0.30
C HIS A 226 -9.99 16.16 -0.10
N ASP A 227 -9.70 14.95 -0.52
CA ASP A 227 -8.36 14.37 -0.50
C ASP A 227 -7.78 14.26 -1.92
N PHE A 228 -6.51 13.93 -1.98
CA PHE A 228 -5.80 13.69 -3.23
C PHE A 228 -5.25 12.27 -3.27
N ILE A 229 -5.24 11.68 -4.47
CA ILE A 229 -4.55 10.42 -4.74
C ILE A 229 -3.26 10.74 -5.47
N ALA A 230 -2.16 10.15 -5.01
CA ALA A 230 -0.84 10.35 -5.59
C ALA A 230 -0.04 9.04 -5.63
N PRO A 231 0.93 8.94 -6.54
CA PRO A 231 1.93 7.87 -6.48
C PRO A 231 2.71 7.99 -5.17
N ALA A 232 3.05 6.86 -4.56
CA ALA A 232 3.85 6.85 -3.34
C ALA A 232 5.10 6.00 -3.51
N VAL A 233 6.18 6.44 -2.89
CA VAL A 233 7.46 5.75 -2.83
C VAL A 233 7.86 5.53 -1.36
N LYS A 234 8.87 4.68 -1.14
CA LYS A 234 9.45 4.50 0.19
C LYS A 234 9.96 5.83 0.72
N LYS A 235 9.77 6.07 2.01
CA LYS A 235 10.25 7.28 2.70
C LYS A 235 11.73 7.52 2.46
N GLY A 236 12.10 8.73 2.03
CA GLY A 236 13.46 9.13 1.69
C GLY A 236 13.91 8.74 0.28
N ASN A 237 12.98 8.35 -0.61
CA ASN A 237 13.23 8.01 -2.01
C ASN A 237 12.61 9.02 -2.99
N ASP A 238 12.36 10.24 -2.53
CA ASP A 238 11.83 11.36 -3.31
C ASP A 238 12.86 12.05 -4.23
#